data_98360eff4be5f9bb9286fb089c23caa9
#
_entry.id   98360eff4be5f9bb9286fb089c23caa9
#
_cell.length_a   1.000
_cell.length_b   1.000
_cell.length_c   1.000
_cell.angle_alpha   90.00
_cell.angle_beta   90.00
_cell.angle_gamma   90.00
#
_symmetry.space_group_name_H-M   'P 1'
#
loop_
_entity.id
_entity.type
_entity.pdbx_description
1 polymer ?
#
loop_
_entity_poly.entity_id
_entity_poly.type
_entity_poly.pdbx_seq_one_letter_code
_entity_poly.pdbx_strand_id
1 'polypeptide(L)'
;MEQKNDSRENHHDHYSMDDMMERLKGQKREEGKDMKDGELVTRADGTQVVKVRKRKRRSKQAPKETNPRSKWAAIGITIGLAVFSIVFTIFIITKYNGASFKEKTEMGITRLLEADLTKLTQLRVTPVSATANQAVISWGSDSFFNAAAFSKIKTDIRATSFFSDSWRGNEILAEKGVIELQMPAQNRPQTIANTITNYRFSSYRCAALDIIFGAYNPSISIKGIHATLQQLPSRQYQVSFNNGTINIPYWPELTISSGIASLRSSNTEIEARLKAANNHKGELTIKGIVYKDKEQPIVLDVKSTNYPLEDILGKDLGQIVKGEINSDMGSLTLDNDKNEQNGISLIIPFNSNQLHISKLPILNDLRDLTGKSNYLHPSFTYCRGSVIRSGNGVSLENLKLISSQLLTIEGNIAMGNEGALSGNLKIGIPSRLFDNKNPAPRIFSAPVDGNIYTTVKLSGTTHNPHDDFNASLQQSKATIISKPPTYDDSAIPSPLELQGESKQKEKAFEELT
;
A
#
# COMPACT_ATOMS: atom_id res chain seq x y z
N MET A 1 -43.39 28.73 -15.32
CA MET A 1 -43.65 27.95 -14.09
C MET A 1 -42.31 27.66 -13.44
N GLU A 2 -41.88 28.57 -12.58
CA GLU A 2 -40.62 28.50 -11.83
C GLU A 2 -40.87 27.70 -10.55
N GLN A 3 -40.10 26.64 -10.34
CA GLN A 3 -40.00 25.96 -9.05
C GLN A 3 -38.74 26.44 -8.33
N LYS A 4 -38.95 27.17 -7.28
CA LYS A 4 -38.00 27.63 -6.30
C LYS A 4 -37.55 26.43 -5.44
N ASN A 5 -36.27 26.06 -5.54
CA ASN A 5 -35.63 25.09 -4.61
C ASN A 5 -35.08 25.88 -3.41
N ASP A 6 -35.70 25.69 -2.26
CA ASP A 6 -35.19 26.13 -0.96
C ASP A 6 -34.18 25.09 -0.46
N SER A 7 -32.90 25.36 -0.63
CA SER A 7 -31.80 24.62 0.02
C SER A 7 -31.54 25.21 1.42
N ARG A 8 -32.03 24.52 2.46
CA ARG A 8 -31.65 24.80 3.85
C ARG A 8 -30.24 24.30 4.07
N GLU A 9 -29.27 25.19 4.08
CA GLU A 9 -27.94 24.97 4.60
C GLU A 9 -28.00 24.79 6.13
N ASN A 10 -27.69 23.61 6.60
CA ASN A 10 -27.41 23.34 8.01
C ASN A 10 -25.99 23.85 8.31
N HIS A 11 -25.90 25.08 8.83
CA HIS A 11 -24.70 25.56 9.48
C HIS A 11 -24.50 24.80 10.78
N HIS A 12 -23.58 23.83 10.79
CA HIS A 12 -22.98 23.32 12.01
C HIS A 12 -21.97 24.36 12.51
N ASP A 13 -22.39 25.15 13.50
CA ASP A 13 -21.50 26.06 14.23
C ASP A 13 -20.45 25.20 14.98
N HIS A 14 -19.26 25.12 14.43
CA HIS A 14 -18.10 24.61 15.12
C HIS A 14 -17.66 25.64 16.16
N TYR A 15 -18.08 25.47 17.40
CA TYR A 15 -17.57 26.25 18.52
C TYR A 15 -16.11 25.92 18.76
N SER A 16 -15.26 26.94 18.70
CA SER A 16 -13.85 26.85 19.08
C SER A 16 -13.73 26.56 20.58
N MET A 17 -12.69 25.84 20.97
CA MET A 17 -12.37 25.57 22.38
C MET A 17 -12.16 26.87 23.18
N ASP A 18 -11.73 27.92 22.53
CA ASP A 18 -11.56 29.26 23.11
C ASP A 18 -12.90 29.93 23.43
N ASP A 19 -13.93 29.80 22.60
CA ASP A 19 -15.27 30.30 22.86
C ASP A 19 -15.93 29.61 24.06
N MET A 20 -15.66 28.30 24.27
CA MET A 20 -16.11 27.58 25.46
C MET A 20 -15.40 28.08 26.72
N MET A 21 -14.10 28.34 26.65
CA MET A 21 -13.33 28.85 27.78
C MET A 21 -13.70 30.28 28.15
N GLU A 22 -14.07 31.10 27.20
CA GLU A 22 -14.53 32.47 27.44
C GLU A 22 -15.91 32.50 28.10
N ARG A 23 -16.83 31.64 27.69
CA ARG A 23 -18.14 31.46 28.38
C ARG A 23 -17.99 30.94 29.80
N LEU A 24 -17.04 30.06 30.09
CA LEU A 24 -16.77 29.56 31.43
C LEU A 24 -16.11 30.62 32.32
N LYS A 25 -15.30 31.51 31.76
CA LYS A 25 -14.72 32.66 32.47
C LYS A 25 -15.75 33.75 32.78
N GLY A 26 -16.76 33.96 31.91
CA GLY A 26 -17.83 34.93 32.11
C GLY A 26 -18.83 34.58 33.21
N GLN A 27 -18.82 33.34 33.74
CA GLN A 27 -19.67 32.91 34.84
C GLN A 27 -19.08 33.10 36.24
N LYS A 28 -17.95 33.80 36.40
CA LYS A 28 -17.44 34.14 37.71
C LYS A 28 -18.19 35.36 38.27
N ARG A 29 -19.15 35.10 39.15
CA ARG A 29 -19.61 35.83 40.32
C ARG A 29 -19.55 37.36 40.20
N GLU A 30 -20.70 37.96 39.97
CA GLU A 30 -21.07 39.19 40.68
C GLU A 30 -21.99 38.82 41.85
N GLU A 31 -21.38 38.61 43.02
CA GLU A 31 -22.04 38.75 44.29
C GLU A 31 -22.23 40.24 44.58
N GLY A 32 -23.46 40.61 44.75
CA GLY A 32 -23.84 41.82 45.48
C GLY A 32 -24.16 43.03 44.64
N LYS A 33 -25.39 43.10 44.15
CA LYS A 33 -26.24 44.29 44.27
C LYS A 33 -27.67 43.90 44.00
N ASP A 34 -28.51 43.98 45.02
CA ASP A 34 -29.96 43.91 44.97
C ASP A 34 -30.46 45.03 44.05
N MET A 35 -30.60 44.79 42.77
CA MET A 35 -31.44 45.58 41.88
C MET A 35 -32.83 44.92 41.83
N LYS A 36 -33.79 45.55 42.42
CA LYS A 36 -35.20 45.23 42.27
C LYS A 36 -35.62 45.48 40.82
N ASP A 37 -35.60 44.47 40.00
CA ASP A 37 -36.16 44.50 38.69
C ASP A 37 -37.72 44.58 38.80
N GLY A 38 -38.22 45.79 38.80
CA GLY A 38 -39.63 46.08 38.69
C GLY A 38 -39.91 46.61 37.27
N GLU A 39 -40.81 45.95 36.56
CA GLU A 39 -41.31 46.43 35.28
C GLU A 39 -42.17 47.66 35.49
N LEU A 40 -41.79 48.81 34.91
CA LEU A 40 -42.54 50.09 34.96
C LEU A 40 -43.79 49.95 34.05
N VAL A 41 -44.96 49.88 34.66
CA VAL A 41 -46.24 49.86 33.92
C VAL A 41 -46.97 51.18 34.20
N THR A 42 -47.28 51.90 33.12
CA THR A 42 -48.07 53.15 33.17
C THR A 42 -49.55 52.77 33.30
N ARG A 43 -50.22 53.22 34.37
CA ARG A 43 -51.68 53.07 34.50
C ARG A 43 -52.43 54.06 33.62
N ALA A 44 -53.71 53.82 33.38
CA ALA A 44 -54.57 54.64 32.53
C ALA A 44 -54.79 56.10 33.06
N ASP A 45 -54.38 56.39 34.29
CA ASP A 45 -54.36 57.70 34.95
C ASP A 45 -53.03 58.47 34.78
N GLY A 46 -52.06 57.91 34.03
CA GLY A 46 -50.76 58.56 33.76
C GLY A 46 -49.72 58.34 34.85
N THR A 47 -50.02 57.64 35.93
CA THR A 47 -49.04 57.39 37.00
C THR A 47 -48.22 56.13 36.70
N GLN A 48 -46.87 56.26 36.82
CA GLN A 48 -45.95 55.13 36.66
C GLN A 48 -45.83 54.31 37.96
N VAL A 49 -46.15 53.03 37.92
CA VAL A 49 -46.06 52.13 39.07
C VAL A 49 -45.13 50.98 38.75
N VAL A 50 -44.16 50.70 39.66
CA VAL A 50 -43.25 49.57 39.52
C VAL A 50 -43.98 48.30 39.92
N LYS A 51 -44.22 47.41 38.97
CA LYS A 51 -44.83 46.09 39.20
C LYS A 51 -43.79 45.12 39.69
N VAL A 52 -43.63 44.97 41.01
CA VAL A 52 -42.75 43.99 41.59
C VAL A 52 -43.40 42.62 41.55
N ARG A 53 -42.90 41.72 40.72
CA ARG A 53 -43.34 40.31 40.73
C ARG A 53 -42.91 39.66 42.05
N LYS A 54 -43.82 39.52 43.04
CA LYS A 54 -43.59 38.68 44.21
C LYS A 54 -43.32 37.26 43.74
N ARG A 55 -42.03 36.84 43.78
CA ARG A 55 -41.69 35.44 43.64
C ARG A 55 -42.41 34.73 44.80
N LYS A 56 -43.38 33.86 44.48
CA LYS A 56 -43.91 32.89 45.44
C LYS A 56 -42.69 32.09 45.95
N ARG A 57 -42.28 32.35 47.18
CA ARG A 57 -41.35 31.46 47.86
C ARG A 57 -42.00 30.08 47.78
N ARG A 58 -41.36 29.15 47.00
CA ARG A 58 -41.67 27.75 47.11
C ARG A 58 -41.53 27.42 48.59
N SER A 59 -42.66 27.13 49.24
CA SER A 59 -42.67 26.59 50.59
C SER A 59 -41.66 25.45 50.56
N LYS A 60 -40.65 25.50 51.44
CA LYS A 60 -39.83 24.33 51.70
C LYS A 60 -40.82 23.27 52.11
N GLN A 61 -41.21 22.39 51.19
CA GLN A 61 -41.91 21.19 51.54
C GLN A 61 -41.06 20.56 52.65
N ALA A 62 -41.63 20.43 53.82
CA ALA A 62 -41.00 19.70 54.90
C ALA A 62 -40.48 18.38 54.27
N PRO A 63 -39.25 17.98 54.57
CA PRO A 63 -38.74 16.72 54.07
C PRO A 63 -39.80 15.68 54.37
N LYS A 64 -40.36 15.08 53.28
CA LYS A 64 -41.31 13.97 53.43
C LYS A 64 -40.62 12.99 54.35
N GLU A 65 -41.18 12.79 55.55
CA GLU A 65 -40.71 11.74 56.43
C GLU A 65 -40.78 10.45 55.66
N THR A 66 -39.63 10.03 55.14
CA THR A 66 -39.49 8.77 54.43
C THR A 66 -39.69 7.70 55.46
N ASN A 67 -40.83 7.03 55.39
CA ASN A 67 -41.20 5.91 56.25
C ASN A 67 -39.97 5.02 56.44
N PRO A 68 -39.49 4.75 57.66
CA PRO A 68 -38.27 3.95 57.85
C PRO A 68 -38.40 2.59 57.18
N ARG A 69 -39.65 2.04 57.06
CA ARG A 69 -39.90 0.81 56.27
C ARG A 69 -39.50 0.90 54.78
N SER A 70 -39.66 2.06 54.14
CA SER A 70 -39.27 2.20 52.75
C SER A 70 -37.74 2.26 52.58
N LYS A 71 -37.00 2.79 53.57
CA LYS A 71 -35.53 2.76 53.57
C LYS A 71 -35.01 1.33 53.78
N TRP A 72 -35.60 0.56 54.69
CA TRP A 72 -35.23 -0.84 54.90
C TRP A 72 -35.57 -1.71 53.67
N ALA A 73 -36.70 -1.46 53.00
CA ALA A 73 -37.05 -2.14 51.74
C ALA A 73 -36.07 -1.79 50.63
N ALA A 74 -35.68 -0.53 50.50
CA ALA A 74 -34.67 -0.13 49.50
C ALA A 74 -33.30 -0.77 49.78
N ILE A 75 -32.86 -0.82 51.03
CA ILE A 75 -31.63 -1.50 51.45
C ILE A 75 -31.71 -3.00 51.17
N GLY A 76 -32.83 -3.63 51.48
CA GLY A 76 -33.07 -5.06 51.22
C GLY A 76 -33.00 -5.40 49.73
N ILE A 77 -33.62 -4.57 48.88
CA ILE A 77 -33.56 -4.72 47.41
C ILE A 77 -32.11 -4.55 46.89
N THR A 78 -31.37 -3.57 47.41
CA THR A 78 -29.97 -3.33 47.00
C THR A 78 -29.06 -4.49 47.38
N ILE A 79 -29.21 -5.02 48.61
CA ILE A 79 -28.48 -6.20 49.07
C ILE A 79 -28.88 -7.44 48.27
N GLY A 80 -30.18 -7.64 48.00
CA GLY A 80 -30.67 -8.73 47.17
C GLY A 80 -30.10 -8.70 45.75
N LEU A 81 -30.05 -7.54 45.12
CA LEU A 81 -29.43 -7.34 43.81
C LEU A 81 -27.91 -7.61 43.85
N ALA A 82 -27.21 -7.17 44.89
CA ALA A 82 -25.79 -7.43 45.05
C ALA A 82 -25.49 -8.93 45.21
N VAL A 83 -26.24 -9.63 46.06
CA VAL A 83 -26.11 -11.09 46.23
C VAL A 83 -26.44 -11.83 44.94
N PHE A 84 -27.52 -11.45 44.26
CA PHE A 84 -27.88 -12.02 42.96
C PHE A 84 -26.77 -11.80 41.94
N SER A 85 -26.17 -10.62 41.86
CA SER A 85 -25.05 -10.31 40.94
C SER A 85 -23.83 -11.17 41.24
N ILE A 86 -23.50 -11.40 42.53
CA ILE A 86 -22.37 -12.26 42.93
C ILE A 86 -22.64 -13.71 42.52
N VAL A 87 -23.82 -14.25 42.86
CA VAL A 87 -24.22 -15.64 42.54
C VAL A 87 -24.23 -15.84 41.02
N PHE A 88 -24.78 -14.87 40.28
CA PHE A 88 -24.82 -14.90 38.83
C PHE A 88 -23.39 -14.87 38.22
N THR A 89 -22.50 -14.07 38.77
CA THR A 89 -21.09 -14.01 38.34
C THR A 89 -20.39 -15.36 38.58
N ILE A 90 -20.57 -15.96 39.76
CA ILE A 90 -20.01 -17.27 40.08
C ILE A 90 -20.58 -18.35 39.13
N PHE A 91 -21.88 -18.32 38.86
CA PHE A 91 -22.52 -19.24 37.93
C PHE A 91 -21.95 -19.12 36.53
N ILE A 92 -21.76 -17.89 36.00
CA ILE A 92 -21.13 -17.67 34.71
C ILE A 92 -19.70 -18.22 34.68
N ILE A 93 -18.90 -17.88 35.71
CA ILE A 93 -17.51 -18.33 35.76
C ILE A 93 -17.43 -19.85 35.78
N THR A 94 -18.25 -20.54 36.57
CA THR A 94 -18.21 -22.00 36.65
C THR A 94 -18.72 -22.68 35.38
N LYS A 95 -19.81 -22.17 34.79
CA LYS A 95 -20.45 -22.77 33.61
C LYS A 95 -19.61 -22.55 32.33
N TYR A 96 -19.08 -21.34 32.14
CA TYR A 96 -18.45 -20.93 30.87
C TYR A 96 -16.91 -21.01 30.86
N ASN A 97 -16.27 -21.41 31.98
CA ASN A 97 -14.84 -21.67 32.04
C ASN A 97 -14.51 -23.17 32.18
N GLY A 98 -15.50 -24.04 32.07
CA GLY A 98 -15.32 -25.48 32.10
C GLY A 98 -14.80 -26.03 30.76
N ALA A 99 -14.18 -27.22 30.82
CA ALA A 99 -13.63 -27.89 29.63
C ALA A 99 -14.69 -28.14 28.53
N SER A 100 -15.89 -28.52 28.91
CA SER A 100 -17.02 -28.78 28.00
C SER A 100 -17.45 -27.53 27.22
N PHE A 101 -17.44 -26.36 27.87
CA PHE A 101 -17.76 -25.10 27.16
C PHE A 101 -16.66 -24.71 26.17
N LYS A 102 -15.40 -24.87 26.58
CA LYS A 102 -14.24 -24.64 25.73
C LYS A 102 -14.31 -25.51 24.45
N GLU A 103 -14.55 -26.81 24.61
CA GLU A 103 -14.67 -27.76 23.49
C GLU A 103 -15.84 -27.41 22.55
N LYS A 104 -17.01 -27.05 23.12
CA LYS A 104 -18.13 -26.57 22.29
C LYS A 104 -17.79 -25.30 21.51
N THR A 105 -17.03 -24.39 22.09
CA THR A 105 -16.60 -23.15 21.44
C THR A 105 -15.60 -23.46 20.33
N GLU A 106 -14.63 -24.33 20.59
CA GLU A 106 -13.65 -24.79 19.60
C GLU A 106 -14.36 -25.48 18.41
N MET A 107 -15.27 -26.40 18.66
CA MET A 107 -16.08 -27.03 17.60
C MET A 107 -16.95 -26.03 16.85
N GLY A 108 -17.51 -25.04 17.55
CA GLY A 108 -18.31 -23.98 16.92
C GLY A 108 -17.50 -23.11 15.96
N ILE A 109 -16.29 -22.72 16.35
CA ILE A 109 -15.35 -21.97 15.49
C ILE A 109 -14.88 -22.83 14.34
N THR A 110 -14.52 -24.08 14.57
CA THR A 110 -14.11 -25.05 13.54
C THR A 110 -15.15 -25.18 12.45
N ARG A 111 -16.43 -25.34 12.81
CA ARG A 111 -17.52 -25.40 11.83
C ARG A 111 -17.73 -24.08 11.08
N LEU A 112 -17.64 -22.96 11.79
CA LEU A 112 -17.85 -21.64 11.21
C LEU A 112 -16.81 -21.29 10.15
N LEU A 113 -15.55 -21.66 10.41
CA LEU A 113 -14.42 -21.37 9.55
C LEU A 113 -14.11 -22.50 8.55
N GLU A 114 -14.92 -23.57 8.55
CA GLU A 114 -14.66 -24.80 7.77
C GLU A 114 -13.22 -25.30 7.97
N ALA A 115 -12.70 -25.15 9.20
CA ALA A 115 -11.37 -25.59 9.60
C ALA A 115 -11.38 -27.06 10.02
N ASP A 116 -10.23 -27.72 10.04
CA ASP A 116 -10.08 -29.06 10.53
C ASP A 116 -9.97 -29.08 12.06
N LEU A 117 -9.26 -28.10 12.59
CA LEU A 117 -8.98 -28.03 14.02
C LEU A 117 -8.94 -26.58 14.51
N THR A 118 -9.57 -26.34 15.64
CA THR A 118 -9.41 -25.09 16.41
C THR A 118 -9.03 -25.43 17.83
N LYS A 119 -8.01 -24.77 18.37
CA LYS A 119 -7.57 -24.88 19.76
C LYS A 119 -7.51 -23.51 20.41
N LEU A 120 -8.17 -23.37 21.56
CA LEU A 120 -8.13 -22.17 22.39
C LEU A 120 -7.31 -22.47 23.66
N THR A 121 -6.38 -21.62 24.01
CA THR A 121 -5.62 -21.75 25.27
C THR A 121 -6.08 -20.70 26.26
N GLN A 122 -6.27 -21.11 27.52
CA GLN A 122 -6.63 -20.25 28.65
C GLN A 122 -7.86 -19.36 28.34
N LEU A 123 -8.90 -19.98 27.76
CA LEU A 123 -10.19 -19.29 27.58
C LEU A 123 -10.77 -18.94 28.95
N ARG A 124 -11.07 -17.67 29.17
CA ARG A 124 -11.72 -17.16 30.37
C ARG A 124 -12.90 -16.28 29.99
N VAL A 125 -14.06 -16.61 30.53
CA VAL A 125 -15.30 -15.87 30.28
C VAL A 125 -15.78 -15.25 31.60
N THR A 126 -16.09 -13.97 31.55
CA THR A 126 -16.68 -13.17 32.63
C THR A 126 -18.03 -12.63 32.17
N PRO A 127 -18.86 -12.05 33.05
CA PRO A 127 -20.17 -11.49 32.68
C PRO A 127 -20.15 -10.42 31.59
N VAL A 128 -18.99 -9.76 31.35
CA VAL A 128 -18.86 -8.62 30.41
C VAL A 128 -17.77 -8.80 29.36
N SER A 129 -16.92 -9.83 29.48
CA SER A 129 -15.81 -10.02 28.56
C SER A 129 -15.40 -11.49 28.46
N ALA A 130 -14.75 -11.85 27.37
CA ALA A 130 -14.01 -13.09 27.25
C ALA A 130 -12.56 -12.79 26.81
N THR A 131 -11.64 -13.63 27.26
CA THR A 131 -10.23 -13.56 26.91
C THR A 131 -9.72 -14.95 26.58
N ALA A 132 -8.79 -15.04 25.61
CA ALA A 132 -8.01 -16.24 25.35
C ALA A 132 -6.56 -15.86 25.15
N ASN A 133 -5.65 -16.66 25.70
CA ASN A 133 -4.22 -16.38 25.48
C ASN A 133 -3.82 -16.62 24.05
N GLN A 134 -4.34 -17.70 23.44
CA GLN A 134 -4.05 -18.04 22.06
C GLN A 134 -5.24 -18.78 21.43
N ALA A 135 -5.48 -18.53 20.15
CA ALA A 135 -6.32 -19.33 19.27
C ALA A 135 -5.45 -19.82 18.10
N VAL A 136 -5.43 -21.13 17.89
CA VAL A 136 -4.76 -21.74 16.73
C VAL A 136 -5.82 -22.46 15.92
N ILE A 137 -5.84 -22.18 14.63
CA ILE A 137 -6.80 -22.74 13.67
C ILE A 137 -5.99 -23.34 12.55
N SER A 138 -6.30 -24.55 12.13
CA SER A 138 -5.63 -25.23 11.01
C SER A 138 -6.64 -25.78 10.02
N TRP A 139 -6.28 -25.76 8.76
CA TRP A 139 -7.05 -26.24 7.63
C TRP A 139 -6.28 -27.29 6.85
N GLY A 140 -6.98 -28.15 6.14
CA GLY A 140 -6.40 -29.16 5.25
C GLY A 140 -5.83 -28.56 3.96
N SER A 141 -5.22 -29.43 3.19
CA SER A 141 -4.54 -29.07 1.93
C SER A 141 -5.47 -28.55 0.82
N ASP A 142 -6.77 -28.73 0.95
CA ASP A 142 -7.80 -28.25 0.00
C ASP A 142 -8.28 -26.81 0.31
N SER A 143 -7.81 -26.23 1.41
CA SER A 143 -8.12 -24.84 1.78
C SER A 143 -7.03 -23.89 1.28
N PHE A 144 -7.42 -22.63 1.01
CA PHE A 144 -6.48 -21.54 0.77
C PHE A 144 -5.72 -21.13 2.04
N PHE A 145 -6.31 -21.38 3.20
CA PHE A 145 -5.66 -21.18 4.48
C PHE A 145 -4.96 -22.46 4.91
N ASN A 146 -3.71 -22.35 5.37
CA ASN A 146 -2.97 -23.43 6.02
C ASN A 146 -3.18 -23.38 7.53
N ALA A 147 -2.82 -22.25 8.14
CA ALA A 147 -2.96 -22.05 9.57
C ALA A 147 -3.25 -20.58 9.90
N ALA A 148 -3.88 -20.35 11.04
CA ALA A 148 -3.98 -19.03 11.64
C ALA A 148 -3.75 -19.15 13.15
N ALA A 149 -2.93 -18.26 13.68
CA ALA A 149 -2.63 -18.18 15.11
C ALA A 149 -2.81 -16.75 15.59
N PHE A 150 -3.65 -16.56 16.61
CA PHE A 150 -3.88 -15.26 17.23
C PHE A 150 -3.53 -15.34 18.72
N SER A 151 -2.96 -14.28 19.27
CA SER A 151 -2.56 -14.24 20.68
C SER A 151 -3.14 -13.04 21.41
N LYS A 152 -3.31 -13.21 22.73
CA LYS A 152 -3.88 -12.22 23.66
C LYS A 152 -5.22 -11.66 23.16
N ILE A 153 -6.13 -12.56 22.88
CA ILE A 153 -7.47 -12.25 22.37
C ILE A 153 -8.34 -11.72 23.50
N LYS A 154 -9.03 -10.63 23.24
CA LYS A 154 -10.02 -10.02 24.16
C LYS A 154 -11.27 -9.65 23.39
N THR A 155 -12.41 -9.78 24.04
CA THR A 155 -13.69 -9.33 23.47
C THR A 155 -14.64 -8.90 24.56
N ASP A 156 -15.49 -7.91 24.25
CA ASP A 156 -16.63 -7.54 25.08
C ASP A 156 -17.80 -8.45 24.78
N ILE A 157 -18.50 -8.90 25.80
CA ILE A 157 -19.69 -9.74 25.66
C ILE A 157 -20.89 -8.99 26.24
N ARG A 158 -21.98 -8.95 25.49
CA ARG A 158 -23.23 -8.41 25.99
C ARG A 158 -23.86 -9.40 26.95
N ALA A 159 -24.32 -8.94 28.11
CA ALA A 159 -24.93 -9.79 29.14
C ALA A 159 -26.12 -10.64 28.62
N THR A 160 -26.83 -10.14 27.59
CA THR A 160 -27.90 -10.88 26.91
C THR A 160 -27.42 -12.16 26.22
N SER A 161 -26.11 -12.28 25.89
CA SER A 161 -25.54 -13.46 25.26
C SER A 161 -25.60 -14.71 26.16
N PHE A 162 -25.61 -14.54 27.48
CA PHE A 162 -25.70 -15.64 28.44
C PHE A 162 -27.10 -16.27 28.54
N PHE A 163 -28.12 -15.58 28.01
CA PHE A 163 -29.51 -16.02 27.97
C PHE A 163 -29.97 -16.41 26.56
N SER A 164 -29.07 -16.36 25.58
CA SER A 164 -29.36 -16.73 24.19
C SER A 164 -28.24 -17.62 23.66
N ASP A 165 -28.55 -18.45 22.65
CA ASP A 165 -27.51 -19.25 21.98
C ASP A 165 -26.61 -18.42 21.06
N SER A 166 -26.67 -17.09 21.14
CA SER A 166 -25.91 -16.20 20.31
C SER A 166 -24.99 -15.30 21.11
N TRP A 167 -23.69 -15.38 20.79
CA TRP A 167 -22.66 -14.53 21.37
C TRP A 167 -22.60 -13.19 20.62
N ARG A 168 -22.81 -12.11 21.32
CA ARG A 168 -22.85 -10.75 20.77
C ARG A 168 -21.90 -9.85 21.53
N GLY A 169 -21.18 -9.02 20.78
CA GLY A 169 -20.25 -8.04 21.32
C GLY A 169 -19.96 -6.93 20.33
N ASN A 170 -19.09 -6.02 20.71
CA ASN A 170 -18.69 -4.92 19.84
C ASN A 170 -17.46 -5.30 19.03
N GLU A 171 -16.40 -5.73 19.67
CA GLU A 171 -15.11 -5.96 19.04
C GLU A 171 -14.44 -7.24 19.57
N ILE A 172 -13.76 -7.96 18.68
CA ILE A 172 -12.74 -8.95 19.04
C ILE A 172 -11.39 -8.35 18.70
N LEU A 173 -10.53 -8.20 19.70
CA LEU A 173 -9.17 -7.68 19.58
C LEU A 173 -8.16 -8.79 19.81
N ALA A 174 -7.22 -8.96 18.86
CA ALA A 174 -6.00 -9.74 19.04
C ALA A 174 -4.79 -8.81 19.06
N GLU A 175 -3.83 -9.07 19.95
CA GLU A 175 -2.60 -8.27 19.99
C GLU A 175 -1.68 -8.63 18.83
N LYS A 176 -1.54 -9.95 18.55
CA LYS A 176 -0.75 -10.45 17.43
C LYS A 176 -1.53 -11.53 16.69
N GLY A 177 -1.32 -11.60 15.39
CA GLY A 177 -1.86 -12.65 14.53
C GLY A 177 -0.84 -13.08 13.47
N VAL A 178 -0.89 -14.35 13.11
CA VAL A 178 -0.16 -14.89 11.95
C VAL A 178 -1.19 -15.68 11.13
N ILE A 179 -1.25 -15.43 9.85
CA ILE A 179 -2.05 -16.19 8.89
C ILE A 179 -1.12 -16.75 7.84
N GLU A 180 -1.13 -18.07 7.71
CA GLU A 180 -0.39 -18.78 6.67
C GLU A 180 -1.36 -19.18 5.55
N LEU A 181 -1.03 -18.79 4.34
CA LEU A 181 -1.79 -19.10 3.14
C LEU A 181 -1.06 -20.17 2.33
N GLN A 182 -1.82 -21.01 1.66
CA GLN A 182 -1.29 -22.08 0.79
C GLN A 182 -2.08 -22.14 -0.52
N MET A 183 -1.52 -22.78 -1.53
CA MET A 183 -2.26 -23.13 -2.73
C MET A 183 -3.07 -24.40 -2.45
N PRO A 184 -4.40 -24.39 -2.59
CA PRO A 184 -5.21 -25.57 -2.37
C PRO A 184 -4.88 -26.65 -3.42
N ALA A 185 -4.77 -27.89 -2.97
CA ALA A 185 -4.46 -29.04 -3.82
C ALA A 185 -5.58 -29.35 -4.84
N GLN A 186 -6.83 -29.03 -4.52
CA GLN A 186 -8.00 -29.20 -5.39
C GLN A 186 -8.91 -27.96 -5.34
N ASN A 187 -9.50 -27.62 -6.49
CA ASN A 187 -10.51 -26.58 -6.58
C ASN A 187 -11.84 -27.06 -5.98
N ARG A 188 -12.02 -26.98 -4.67
CA ARG A 188 -13.35 -27.05 -4.09
C ARG A 188 -13.99 -25.67 -4.18
N PRO A 189 -15.20 -25.54 -4.78
CA PRO A 189 -15.96 -24.32 -4.62
C PRO A 189 -16.19 -24.13 -3.10
N GLN A 190 -15.59 -23.12 -2.52
CA GLN A 190 -15.88 -22.75 -1.13
C GLN A 190 -17.34 -22.32 -1.10
N THR A 191 -18.21 -23.23 -0.71
CA THR A 191 -19.60 -22.91 -0.42
C THR A 191 -19.55 -22.06 0.84
N ILE A 192 -19.71 -20.75 0.69
CA ILE A 192 -19.96 -19.90 1.85
C ILE A 192 -21.27 -20.41 2.41
N ALA A 193 -21.20 -21.33 3.35
CA ALA A 193 -22.35 -21.82 4.05
C ALA A 193 -23.00 -20.58 4.67
N ASN A 194 -24.26 -20.29 4.31
CA ASN A 194 -25.10 -19.30 4.98
C ASN A 194 -25.42 -19.78 6.40
N THR A 195 -24.39 -20.18 7.15
CA THR A 195 -24.50 -20.65 8.51
C THR A 195 -24.87 -19.45 9.34
N ILE A 196 -26.07 -19.46 9.91
CA ILE A 196 -26.48 -18.50 10.92
C ILE A 196 -25.46 -18.62 12.06
N THR A 197 -24.51 -17.69 12.08
CA THR A 197 -23.44 -17.74 13.06
C THR A 197 -24.00 -17.31 14.40
N ASN A 198 -23.79 -18.13 15.42
CA ASN A 198 -24.09 -17.78 16.80
C ASN A 198 -23.15 -16.69 17.35
N TYR A 199 -22.21 -16.23 16.54
CA TYR A 199 -21.21 -15.21 16.89
C TYR A 199 -21.47 -13.94 16.08
N ARG A 200 -21.81 -12.83 16.76
CA ARG A 200 -22.13 -11.53 16.12
C ARG A 200 -21.33 -10.42 16.80
N PHE A 201 -20.20 -10.12 16.21
CA PHE A 201 -19.34 -8.99 16.60
C PHE A 201 -19.30 -7.97 15.46
N SER A 202 -19.24 -6.68 15.82
CA SER A 202 -19.27 -5.60 14.82
C SER A 202 -17.93 -5.44 14.10
N SER A 203 -16.83 -5.77 14.79
CA SER A 203 -15.48 -5.66 14.22
C SER A 203 -14.52 -6.70 14.82
N TYR A 204 -13.50 -7.01 14.03
CA TYR A 204 -12.38 -7.87 14.41
C TYR A 204 -11.10 -7.10 14.13
N ARG A 205 -10.27 -6.90 15.14
CA ARG A 205 -9.04 -6.13 15.04
C ARG A 205 -7.85 -6.97 15.45
N CYS A 206 -6.77 -6.88 14.65
CA CYS A 206 -5.46 -7.39 15.01
C CYS A 206 -4.45 -6.24 15.02
N ALA A 207 -3.75 -6.04 16.14
CA ALA A 207 -2.82 -4.93 16.29
C ALA A 207 -1.49 -5.14 15.56
N ALA A 208 -1.08 -6.40 15.36
CA ALA A 208 0.07 -6.77 14.55
C ALA A 208 -0.23 -8.11 13.86
N LEU A 209 -0.62 -8.06 12.60
CA LEU A 209 -0.92 -9.22 11.78
C LEU A 209 0.20 -9.45 10.78
N ASP A 210 0.71 -10.68 10.75
CA ASP A 210 1.61 -11.18 9.72
C ASP A 210 0.84 -12.12 8.80
N ILE A 211 1.04 -11.99 7.49
CA ILE A 211 0.47 -12.88 6.47
C ILE A 211 1.64 -13.48 5.69
N ILE A 212 1.69 -14.81 5.63
CA ILE A 212 2.76 -15.57 4.99
C ILE A 212 2.14 -16.39 3.85
N PHE A 213 2.68 -16.24 2.66
CA PHE A 213 2.29 -17.01 1.48
C PHE A 213 3.27 -18.19 1.34
N GLY A 214 2.92 -19.33 1.95
CA GLY A 214 3.78 -20.53 1.99
C GLY A 214 3.95 -21.25 0.66
N ALA A 215 3.18 -20.85 -0.38
CA ALA A 215 3.33 -21.41 -1.73
C ALA A 215 4.66 -21.03 -2.41
N TYR A 216 5.38 -20.05 -1.90
CA TYR A 216 6.61 -19.54 -2.48
C TYR A 216 7.82 -19.92 -1.62
N ASN A 217 8.93 -20.27 -2.25
CA ASN A 217 10.20 -20.55 -1.58
C ASN A 217 11.35 -19.71 -2.18
N PRO A 218 11.87 -18.68 -1.47
CA PRO A 218 11.45 -18.21 -0.16
C PRO A 218 10.06 -17.55 -0.17
N SER A 219 9.38 -17.60 0.97
CA SER A 219 7.98 -17.15 1.09
C SER A 219 7.82 -15.63 0.95
N ILE A 220 6.73 -15.22 0.29
CA ILE A 220 6.26 -13.83 0.31
C ILE A 220 5.58 -13.59 1.65
N SER A 221 5.83 -12.44 2.27
CA SER A 221 5.17 -12.11 3.53
C SER A 221 4.81 -10.63 3.65
N ILE A 222 3.72 -10.39 4.34
CA ILE A 222 3.32 -9.07 4.81
C ILE A 222 3.43 -9.10 6.33
N LYS A 223 4.15 -8.18 6.94
CA LYS A 223 4.44 -8.21 8.38
C LYS A 223 4.00 -6.95 9.09
N GLY A 224 3.48 -7.12 10.30
CA GLY A 224 3.20 -6.02 11.23
C GLY A 224 2.05 -5.10 10.82
N ILE A 225 1.10 -5.56 10.01
CA ILE A 225 -0.06 -4.74 9.64
C ILE A 225 -1.05 -4.63 10.81
N HIS A 226 -1.59 -3.43 11.02
CA HIS A 226 -2.77 -3.22 11.85
C HIS A 226 -4.00 -3.49 11.00
N ALA A 227 -4.69 -4.60 11.22
CA ALA A 227 -5.85 -4.99 10.43
C ALA A 227 -7.15 -4.86 11.22
N THR A 228 -8.20 -4.36 10.58
CA THR A 228 -9.56 -4.31 11.12
C THR A 228 -10.53 -4.82 10.08
N LEU A 229 -11.23 -5.90 10.40
CA LEU A 229 -12.32 -6.46 9.60
C LEU A 229 -13.65 -5.95 10.19
N GLN A 230 -14.50 -5.38 9.36
CA GLN A 230 -15.82 -4.88 9.71
C GLN A 230 -16.87 -5.41 8.74
N GLN A 231 -18.07 -5.67 9.28
CA GLN A 231 -19.22 -5.95 8.43
C GLN A 231 -19.94 -4.64 8.12
N LEU A 232 -20.06 -4.33 6.83
CA LEU A 232 -20.81 -3.17 6.35
C LEU A 232 -22.32 -3.41 6.41
N PRO A 233 -23.16 -2.35 6.41
CA PRO A 233 -24.62 -2.49 6.36
C PRO A 233 -25.14 -3.31 5.17
N SER A 234 -24.41 -3.31 4.06
CA SER A 234 -24.67 -4.13 2.86
C SER A 234 -24.42 -5.63 3.03
N ARG A 235 -24.10 -6.11 4.23
CA ARG A 235 -23.64 -7.48 4.55
C ARG A 235 -22.31 -7.87 3.87
N GLN A 236 -21.60 -6.91 3.31
CA GLN A 236 -20.25 -7.10 2.79
C GLN A 236 -19.23 -6.93 3.92
N TYR A 237 -18.08 -7.56 3.77
CA TYR A 237 -16.99 -7.39 4.71
C TYR A 237 -15.92 -6.47 4.11
N GLN A 238 -15.37 -5.62 4.94
CA GLN A 238 -14.27 -4.74 4.58
C GLN A 238 -13.13 -4.93 5.57
N VAL A 239 -11.94 -5.14 5.04
CA VAL A 239 -10.69 -5.13 5.80
C VAL A 239 -10.01 -3.80 5.53
N SER A 240 -9.82 -3.00 6.56
CA SER A 240 -8.91 -1.86 6.53
C SER A 240 -7.60 -2.25 7.20
N PHE A 241 -6.48 -1.83 6.62
CA PHE A 241 -5.16 -2.13 7.16
C PHE A 241 -4.25 -0.91 7.02
N ASN A 242 -3.32 -0.78 7.94
CA ASN A 242 -2.32 0.27 7.91
C ASN A 242 -1.01 -0.22 8.53
N ASN A 243 0.06 0.48 8.21
CA ASN A 243 1.43 0.13 8.58
C ASN A 243 1.85 -1.27 8.07
N GLY A 244 3.06 -1.66 8.42
CA GLY A 244 3.61 -2.94 8.03
C GLY A 244 4.46 -2.88 6.77
N THR A 245 5.04 -4.03 6.43
CA THR A 245 5.97 -4.16 5.32
C THR A 245 5.63 -5.38 4.47
N ILE A 246 5.81 -5.25 3.17
CA ILE A 246 5.71 -6.34 2.20
C ILE A 246 7.13 -6.79 1.87
N ASN A 247 7.40 -8.07 2.08
CA ASN A 247 8.67 -8.71 1.73
C ASN A 247 8.41 -9.69 0.59
N ILE A 248 8.91 -9.35 -0.59
CA ILE A 248 8.95 -10.22 -1.76
C ILE A 248 10.41 -10.65 -1.93
N PRO A 249 10.69 -11.93 -2.15
CA PRO A 249 12.06 -12.40 -2.35
C PRO A 249 12.79 -11.61 -3.44
N TYR A 250 14.00 -11.19 -3.14
CA TYR A 250 14.88 -10.41 -4.04
C TYR A 250 14.40 -9.00 -4.36
N TRP A 251 13.27 -8.57 -3.83
CA TRP A 251 12.77 -7.20 -3.98
C TRP A 251 13.17 -6.34 -2.79
N PRO A 252 13.23 -5.01 -2.95
CA PRO A 252 13.30 -4.10 -1.81
C PRO A 252 12.07 -4.28 -0.91
N GLU A 253 12.24 -4.03 0.37
CA GLU A 253 11.12 -4.00 1.30
C GLU A 253 10.20 -2.83 0.97
N LEU A 254 8.90 -3.10 0.81
CA LEU A 254 7.89 -2.10 0.52
C LEU A 254 7.09 -1.80 1.79
N THR A 255 6.96 -0.52 2.15
CA THR A 255 6.27 -0.11 3.37
C THR A 255 4.82 0.28 3.08
N ILE A 256 3.87 -0.38 3.73
CA ILE A 256 2.44 -0.07 3.63
C ILE A 256 2.14 1.18 4.48
N SER A 257 1.47 2.16 3.91
CA SER A 257 0.91 3.30 4.66
C SER A 257 -0.53 3.02 5.06
N SER A 258 -1.37 2.57 4.13
CA SER A 258 -2.76 2.21 4.38
C SER A 258 -3.29 1.34 3.25
N GLY A 259 -4.42 0.68 3.48
CA GLY A 259 -5.15 -0.01 2.44
C GLY A 259 -6.51 -0.47 2.89
N ILE A 260 -7.31 -0.87 1.91
CA ILE A 260 -8.67 -1.37 2.07
C ILE A 260 -8.84 -2.56 1.15
N ALA A 261 -9.43 -3.63 1.66
CA ALA A 261 -9.90 -4.75 0.86
C ALA A 261 -11.39 -4.96 1.10
N SER A 262 -12.20 -4.83 0.05
CA SER A 262 -13.65 -5.03 0.10
C SER A 262 -13.97 -6.43 -0.38
N LEU A 263 -14.39 -7.30 0.55
CA LEU A 263 -14.64 -8.71 0.31
C LEU A 263 -16.08 -8.89 -0.19
N ARG A 264 -16.22 -9.36 -1.41
CA ARG A 264 -17.51 -9.72 -2.03
C ARG A 264 -17.59 -11.24 -2.27
N SER A 265 -18.75 -11.74 -2.61
CA SER A 265 -18.95 -13.17 -2.86
C SER A 265 -18.07 -13.74 -4.00
N SER A 266 -17.90 -12.99 -5.10
CA SER A 266 -17.18 -13.44 -6.29
C SER A 266 -15.79 -12.83 -6.44
N ASN A 267 -15.52 -11.69 -5.80
CA ASN A 267 -14.27 -10.97 -5.96
C ASN A 267 -13.89 -10.19 -4.70
N THR A 268 -12.65 -9.73 -4.67
CA THR A 268 -12.12 -8.82 -3.65
C THR A 268 -11.55 -7.60 -4.35
N GLU A 269 -12.08 -6.44 -4.05
CA GLU A 269 -11.50 -5.17 -4.50
C GLU A 269 -10.46 -4.71 -3.49
N ILE A 270 -9.24 -4.45 -3.96
CA ILE A 270 -8.10 -4.06 -3.12
C ILE A 270 -7.61 -2.68 -3.55
N GLU A 271 -7.35 -1.83 -2.58
CA GLU A 271 -6.59 -0.60 -2.74
C GLU A 271 -5.55 -0.52 -1.63
N ALA A 272 -4.28 -0.48 -2.00
CA ALA A 272 -3.15 -0.37 -1.07
C ALA A 272 -2.28 0.82 -1.45
N ARG A 273 -1.84 1.56 -0.45
CA ARG A 273 -0.93 2.70 -0.59
C ARG A 273 0.37 2.37 0.11
N LEU A 274 1.44 2.44 -0.65
CA LEU A 274 2.79 2.22 -0.18
C LEU A 274 3.49 3.57 -0.10
N LYS A 275 4.17 3.82 1.01
CA LYS A 275 4.99 5.01 1.18
C LYS A 275 6.43 4.72 0.80
N ALA A 276 7.11 5.72 0.31
CA ALA A 276 8.54 5.67 0.06
C ALA A 276 9.34 5.48 1.34
N ALA A 277 10.52 4.87 1.23
CA ALA A 277 11.48 4.79 2.31
C ALA A 277 11.99 6.20 2.70
N ASN A 278 12.67 6.30 3.85
CA ASN A 278 13.41 7.51 4.27
C ASN A 278 12.57 8.79 4.34
N ASN A 279 11.28 8.71 4.72
CA ASN A 279 10.38 9.87 4.87
C ASN A 279 10.16 10.72 3.60
N HIS A 280 10.46 10.21 2.42
CA HIS A 280 10.05 10.84 1.17
C HIS A 280 8.52 10.92 1.09
N LYS A 281 8.02 12.00 0.49
CA LYS A 281 6.57 12.21 0.30
C LYS A 281 5.97 11.36 -0.83
N GLY A 282 6.78 10.55 -1.50
CA GLY A 282 6.36 9.71 -2.61
C GLY A 282 5.38 8.62 -2.18
N GLU A 283 4.38 8.36 -3.02
CA GLU A 283 3.37 7.33 -2.81
C GLU A 283 3.25 6.43 -4.03
N LEU A 284 3.14 5.12 -3.80
CA LEU A 284 2.79 4.12 -4.79
C LEU A 284 1.43 3.55 -4.42
N THR A 285 0.43 3.71 -5.27
CA THR A 285 -0.92 3.17 -5.07
C THR A 285 -1.10 1.95 -5.95
N ILE A 286 -1.54 0.83 -5.35
CA ILE A 286 -1.88 -0.43 -6.02
C ILE A 286 -3.37 -0.63 -5.87
N LYS A 287 -4.09 -0.81 -6.98
CA LYS A 287 -5.54 -0.97 -6.97
C LYS A 287 -5.98 -2.01 -7.98
N GLY A 288 -7.00 -2.79 -7.63
CA GLY A 288 -7.60 -3.71 -8.58
C GLY A 288 -8.57 -4.68 -7.96
N ILE A 289 -9.00 -5.64 -8.77
CA ILE A 289 -9.98 -6.64 -8.40
C ILE A 289 -9.33 -8.02 -8.51
N VAL A 290 -9.36 -8.76 -7.41
CA VAL A 290 -8.93 -10.15 -7.36
C VAL A 290 -10.17 -11.02 -7.49
N TYR A 291 -10.25 -11.79 -8.56
CA TYR A 291 -11.32 -12.77 -8.78
C TYR A 291 -10.96 -14.09 -8.09
N LYS A 292 -11.98 -14.81 -7.64
CA LYS A 292 -11.79 -16.13 -7.00
C LYS A 292 -11.49 -17.23 -8.01
N ASP A 293 -11.60 -16.92 -9.29
CA ASP A 293 -11.29 -17.83 -10.39
C ASP A 293 -9.77 -17.95 -10.55
N LYS A 294 -9.26 -19.19 -10.53
CA LYS A 294 -7.81 -19.46 -10.52
C LYS A 294 -7.15 -19.42 -11.89
N GLU A 295 -7.95 -19.48 -12.95
CA GLU A 295 -7.42 -19.61 -14.31
C GLU A 295 -6.88 -18.27 -14.88
N GLN A 296 -7.12 -17.17 -14.19
CA GLN A 296 -6.67 -15.85 -14.66
C GLN A 296 -5.58 -15.29 -13.77
N PRO A 297 -4.49 -14.72 -14.34
CA PRO A 297 -3.53 -13.97 -13.57
C PRO A 297 -4.18 -12.75 -12.93
N ILE A 298 -3.79 -12.45 -11.71
CA ILE A 298 -4.25 -11.26 -11.00
C ILE A 298 -3.47 -10.07 -11.55
N VAL A 299 -4.16 -9.09 -12.12
CA VAL A 299 -3.57 -7.84 -12.61
C VAL A 299 -4.11 -6.68 -11.80
N LEU A 300 -3.21 -5.94 -11.17
CA LEU A 300 -3.51 -4.76 -10.36
C LEU A 300 -2.89 -3.53 -11.01
N ASP A 301 -3.65 -2.44 -11.06
CA ASP A 301 -3.16 -1.15 -11.54
C ASP A 301 -2.19 -0.54 -10.52
N VAL A 302 -1.13 0.06 -11.00
CA VAL A 302 -0.11 0.72 -10.19
C VAL A 302 0.03 2.17 -10.61
N LYS A 303 -0.12 3.08 -9.65
CA LYS A 303 0.09 4.50 -9.84
C LYS A 303 1.21 4.98 -8.93
N SER A 304 2.17 5.74 -9.47
CA SER A 304 3.22 6.38 -8.69
C SER A 304 3.11 7.90 -8.73
N THR A 305 3.33 8.54 -7.58
CA THR A 305 3.37 10.00 -7.45
C THR A 305 4.62 10.38 -6.68
N ASN A 306 5.56 11.04 -7.35
CA ASN A 306 6.86 11.46 -6.80
C ASN A 306 7.56 10.32 -6.03
N TYR A 307 7.41 9.07 -6.51
CA TYR A 307 7.95 7.91 -5.82
C TYR A 307 9.43 7.74 -6.16
N PRO A 308 10.33 7.53 -5.18
CA PRO A 308 11.74 7.33 -5.43
C PRO A 308 11.98 6.08 -6.28
N LEU A 309 12.63 6.26 -7.42
CA LEU A 309 12.93 5.17 -8.34
C LEU A 309 13.84 4.11 -7.69
N GLU A 310 14.79 4.54 -6.86
CA GLU A 310 15.70 3.67 -6.13
C GLU A 310 15.00 2.73 -5.17
N ASP A 311 13.83 3.09 -4.61
CA ASP A 311 13.03 2.22 -3.74
C ASP A 311 12.41 1.05 -4.53
N ILE A 312 12.24 1.20 -5.85
CA ILE A 312 11.79 0.13 -6.73
C ILE A 312 12.99 -0.67 -7.29
N LEU A 313 14.05 0.03 -7.70
CA LEU A 313 15.24 -0.59 -8.29
C LEU A 313 16.05 -1.40 -7.28
N GLY A 314 15.93 -1.07 -5.99
CA GLY A 314 16.73 -1.66 -4.93
C GLY A 314 18.11 -1.03 -4.78
N LYS A 315 18.85 -1.48 -3.77
CA LYS A 315 20.11 -0.86 -3.35
C LYS A 315 21.19 -0.85 -4.44
N ASP A 316 21.21 -1.85 -5.30
CA ASP A 316 22.29 -2.02 -6.29
C ASP A 316 22.08 -1.13 -7.52
N LEU A 317 21.01 -1.33 -8.27
CA LEU A 317 20.74 -0.51 -9.46
C LEU A 317 20.34 0.92 -9.06
N GLY A 318 19.69 1.11 -7.91
CA GLY A 318 19.37 2.42 -7.35
C GLY A 318 20.58 3.27 -6.98
N GLN A 319 21.82 2.72 -6.94
CA GLN A 319 23.04 3.54 -6.84
C GLN A 319 23.44 4.18 -8.16
N ILE A 320 23.02 3.57 -9.28
CA ILE A 320 23.34 4.05 -10.64
C ILE A 320 22.29 5.08 -11.09
N VAL A 321 21.01 4.80 -10.89
CA VAL A 321 19.90 5.67 -11.31
C VAL A 321 19.04 6.03 -10.11
N LYS A 322 18.85 7.32 -9.87
CA LYS A 322 18.08 7.88 -8.74
C LYS A 322 17.16 8.99 -9.18
N GLY A 323 16.10 9.20 -8.43
CA GLY A 323 15.18 10.32 -8.57
C GLY A 323 13.72 9.92 -8.42
N GLU A 324 12.84 10.87 -8.55
CA GLU A 324 11.41 10.68 -8.37
C GLU A 324 10.71 10.40 -9.70
N ILE A 325 9.78 9.45 -9.69
CA ILE A 325 9.00 9.09 -10.88
C ILE A 325 7.50 9.29 -10.65
N ASN A 326 6.81 9.60 -11.74
CA ASN A 326 5.36 9.66 -11.81
C ASN A 326 4.84 8.71 -12.88
N SER A 327 3.76 7.99 -12.57
CA SER A 327 3.09 7.07 -13.49
C SER A 327 1.62 6.96 -13.16
N ASP A 328 0.80 6.94 -14.19
CA ASP A 328 -0.64 6.67 -14.07
C ASP A 328 -1.04 5.29 -14.65
N MET A 329 -0.10 4.57 -15.28
CA MET A 329 -0.36 3.35 -16.07
C MET A 329 0.58 2.19 -15.77
N GLY A 330 0.94 1.99 -14.50
CA GLY A 330 1.70 0.81 -14.10
C GLY A 330 0.80 -0.41 -13.88
N SER A 331 1.40 -1.60 -13.86
CA SER A 331 0.71 -2.85 -13.56
C SER A 331 1.55 -3.77 -12.69
N LEU A 332 0.89 -4.42 -11.73
CA LEU A 332 1.43 -5.53 -10.94
C LEU A 332 0.66 -6.79 -11.32
N THR A 333 1.35 -7.78 -11.88
CA THR A 333 0.77 -9.06 -12.27
C THR A 333 1.23 -10.15 -11.32
N LEU A 334 0.30 -10.96 -10.84
CA LEU A 334 0.54 -12.16 -10.05
C LEU A 334 0.02 -13.34 -10.87
N ASP A 335 0.93 -14.17 -11.37
CA ASP A 335 0.64 -15.31 -12.23
C ASP A 335 1.00 -16.60 -11.46
N ASN A 336 -0.03 -17.35 -11.11
CA ASN A 336 0.14 -18.57 -10.31
C ASN A 336 0.65 -19.76 -11.15
N ASP A 337 0.55 -19.70 -12.49
CA ASP A 337 0.92 -20.81 -13.38
C ASP A 337 2.41 -20.79 -13.77
N LYS A 338 3.09 -19.68 -13.51
CA LYS A 338 4.53 -19.58 -13.75
C LYS A 338 5.31 -20.02 -12.53
N ASN A 339 6.43 -20.69 -12.79
CA ASN A 339 7.38 -21.09 -11.76
C ASN A 339 7.63 -19.97 -10.76
N GLU A 340 7.65 -20.31 -9.49
CA GLU A 340 7.58 -19.46 -8.29
C GLU A 340 8.37 -18.14 -8.33
N GLN A 341 9.50 -18.07 -9.05
CA GLN A 341 10.32 -16.85 -9.16
C GLN A 341 9.82 -15.84 -10.20
N ASN A 342 9.10 -16.27 -11.21
CA ASN A 342 8.63 -15.42 -12.32
C ASN A 342 7.13 -15.09 -12.24
N GLY A 343 6.44 -15.57 -11.20
CA GLY A 343 5.00 -15.35 -11.03
C GLY A 343 4.62 -13.91 -10.68
N ILE A 344 5.58 -13.08 -10.22
CA ILE A 344 5.32 -11.69 -9.84
C ILE A 344 6.07 -10.77 -10.79
N SER A 345 5.32 -9.89 -11.47
CA SER A 345 5.88 -8.90 -12.39
C SER A 345 5.29 -7.52 -12.12
N LEU A 346 6.16 -6.53 -12.01
CA LEU A 346 5.81 -5.13 -11.87
C LEU A 346 6.32 -4.37 -13.08
N ILE A 347 5.44 -3.64 -13.75
CA ILE A 347 5.78 -2.78 -14.89
C ILE A 347 5.27 -1.38 -14.58
N ILE A 348 6.17 -0.40 -14.55
CA ILE A 348 5.82 1.01 -14.31
C ILE A 348 6.41 1.87 -15.41
N PRO A 349 5.65 2.20 -16.47
CA PRO A 349 6.02 3.29 -17.38
C PRO A 349 6.05 4.59 -16.59
N PHE A 350 7.10 5.38 -16.74
CA PHE A 350 7.25 6.57 -15.93
C PHE A 350 7.68 7.81 -16.73
N ASN A 351 7.35 8.95 -16.16
CA ASN A 351 7.93 10.24 -16.50
C ASN A 351 8.55 10.85 -15.23
N SER A 352 9.62 11.60 -15.44
CA SER A 352 10.30 12.34 -14.38
C SER A 352 10.90 13.62 -14.92
N ASN A 353 10.96 14.63 -14.08
CA ASN A 353 11.61 15.90 -14.38
C ASN A 353 13.01 15.99 -13.77
N GLN A 354 13.39 14.98 -12.97
CA GLN A 354 14.67 15.00 -12.26
C GLN A 354 15.15 13.58 -11.97
N LEU A 355 15.94 13.03 -12.90
CA LEU A 355 16.72 11.82 -12.64
C LEU A 355 18.20 12.15 -12.62
N HIS A 356 18.94 11.38 -11.87
CA HIS A 356 20.39 11.43 -11.78
C HIS A 356 20.97 10.08 -12.14
N ILE A 357 21.96 10.08 -13.02
CA ILE A 357 22.79 8.90 -13.30
C ILE A 357 24.18 9.16 -12.74
N SER A 358 24.74 8.15 -12.11
CA SER A 358 26.08 8.17 -11.55
C SER A 358 26.78 6.82 -11.73
N LYS A 359 28.09 6.78 -11.48
CA LYS A 359 28.90 5.54 -11.49
C LYS A 359 29.04 4.82 -12.85
N LEU A 360 28.49 5.32 -13.93
CA LEU A 360 28.76 4.75 -15.26
C LEU A 360 30.12 5.22 -15.78
N PRO A 361 31.01 4.31 -16.24
CA PRO A 361 32.37 4.68 -16.72
C PRO A 361 32.33 5.68 -17.85
N ILE A 362 31.36 5.56 -18.77
CA ILE A 362 31.16 6.50 -19.89
C ILE A 362 31.10 7.98 -19.45
N LEU A 363 30.60 8.28 -18.25
CA LEU A 363 30.51 9.65 -17.76
C LEU A 363 31.90 10.24 -17.49
N ASN A 364 32.85 9.43 -17.03
CA ASN A 364 34.25 9.80 -16.87
C ASN A 364 34.90 10.01 -18.23
N ASP A 365 34.68 9.08 -19.17
CA ASP A 365 35.26 9.15 -20.50
C ASP A 365 34.75 10.36 -21.28
N LEU A 366 33.47 10.72 -21.13
CA LEU A 366 32.89 11.94 -21.71
C LEU A 366 33.48 13.21 -21.09
N ARG A 367 33.72 13.24 -19.77
CA ARG A 367 34.43 14.34 -19.12
C ARG A 367 35.83 14.51 -19.75
N ASP A 368 36.56 13.42 -19.86
CA ASP A 368 37.93 13.44 -20.37
C ASP A 368 37.99 13.82 -21.86
N LEU A 369 37.02 13.34 -22.63
CA LEU A 369 36.90 13.68 -24.06
C LEU A 369 36.55 15.15 -24.31
N THR A 370 35.67 15.72 -23.45
CA THR A 370 35.11 17.07 -23.68
C THR A 370 35.74 18.14 -22.80
N GLY A 371 36.52 17.76 -21.79
CA GLY A 371 37.09 18.67 -20.78
C GLY A 371 36.05 19.28 -19.82
N LYS A 372 34.80 18.76 -19.79
CA LYS A 372 33.71 19.34 -18.99
C LYS A 372 33.32 18.45 -17.79
N SER A 373 33.52 18.94 -16.59
CA SER A 373 33.19 18.22 -15.35
C SER A 373 31.70 17.92 -15.16
N ASN A 374 30.81 18.67 -15.83
CA ASN A 374 29.34 18.48 -15.71
C ASN A 374 28.89 17.10 -16.22
N TYR A 375 29.69 16.39 -17.01
CA TYR A 375 29.39 15.02 -17.41
C TYR A 375 29.44 14.00 -16.26
N LEU A 376 30.16 14.29 -15.17
CA LEU A 376 30.24 13.39 -14.01
C LEU A 376 28.91 13.22 -13.28
N HIS A 377 28.12 14.28 -13.23
CA HIS A 377 26.85 14.32 -12.52
C HIS A 377 25.78 15.03 -13.37
N PRO A 378 25.39 14.42 -14.49
CA PRO A 378 24.38 15.01 -15.36
C PRO A 378 23.02 15.03 -14.65
N SER A 379 22.35 16.18 -14.70
CA SER A 379 20.97 16.32 -14.28
C SER A 379 20.06 16.30 -15.50
N PHE A 380 19.08 15.41 -15.50
CA PHE A 380 18.16 15.25 -16.60
C PHE A 380 16.82 15.92 -16.27
N THR A 381 16.36 16.78 -17.16
CA THR A 381 15.12 17.55 -17.00
C THR A 381 13.94 16.95 -17.74
N TYR A 382 14.20 16.06 -18.65
CA TYR A 382 13.20 15.25 -19.34
C TYR A 382 13.61 13.79 -19.26
N CYS A 383 12.83 13.00 -18.56
CA CYS A 383 13.10 11.59 -18.34
C CYS A 383 11.84 10.77 -18.60
N ARG A 384 11.99 9.75 -19.40
CA ARG A 384 10.92 8.80 -19.74
C ARG A 384 11.50 7.40 -19.82
N GLY A 385 10.70 6.41 -19.42
CA GLY A 385 11.11 5.01 -19.52
C GLY A 385 10.08 4.10 -18.85
N SER A 386 10.46 2.85 -18.67
CA SER A 386 9.67 1.85 -17.94
C SER A 386 10.58 1.10 -17.00
N VAL A 387 10.15 0.95 -15.75
CA VAL A 387 10.74 -0.01 -14.80
C VAL A 387 10.03 -1.33 -14.99
N ILE A 388 10.79 -2.39 -15.17
CA ILE A 388 10.28 -3.77 -15.19
C ILE A 388 11.00 -4.54 -14.11
N ARG A 389 10.24 -5.17 -13.22
CA ARG A 389 10.78 -6.03 -12.17
C ARG A 389 10.07 -7.38 -12.21
N SER A 390 10.83 -8.46 -12.33
CA SER A 390 10.30 -9.82 -12.39
C SER A 390 11.32 -10.80 -11.80
N GLY A 391 10.89 -11.65 -10.88
CA GLY A 391 11.81 -12.52 -10.15
C GLY A 391 12.92 -11.72 -9.46
N ASN A 392 14.16 -12.10 -9.70
CA ASN A 392 15.37 -11.41 -9.17
C ASN A 392 15.91 -10.32 -10.13
N GLY A 393 15.33 -10.19 -11.32
CA GLY A 393 15.74 -9.21 -12.30
C GLY A 393 15.00 -7.88 -12.15
N VAL A 394 15.70 -6.80 -12.49
CA VAL A 394 15.13 -5.47 -12.66
C VAL A 394 15.73 -4.79 -13.87
N SER A 395 14.91 -4.17 -14.69
CA SER A 395 15.37 -3.41 -15.84
C SER A 395 14.71 -2.05 -15.95
N LEU A 396 15.44 -1.14 -16.56
CA LEU A 396 14.96 0.14 -17.06
C LEU A 396 14.93 0.04 -18.58
N GLU A 397 13.76 0.12 -19.16
CA GLU A 397 13.57 -0.04 -20.61
C GLU A 397 13.03 1.23 -21.24
N ASN A 398 13.28 1.36 -22.54
CA ASN A 398 12.86 2.51 -23.34
C ASN A 398 13.26 3.85 -22.69
N LEU A 399 14.44 3.86 -22.04
CA LEU A 399 14.95 5.06 -21.41
C LEU A 399 15.17 6.15 -22.46
N LYS A 400 14.71 7.34 -22.14
CA LYS A 400 15.04 8.58 -22.83
C LYS A 400 15.25 9.67 -21.79
N LEU A 401 16.51 10.05 -21.61
CA LEU A 401 16.94 11.02 -20.63
C LEU A 401 17.62 12.17 -21.36
N ILE A 402 17.14 13.39 -21.17
CA ILE A 402 17.66 14.57 -21.82
C ILE A 402 18.11 15.58 -20.77
N SER A 403 19.40 15.87 -20.75
CA SER A 403 19.98 16.99 -20.04
C SER A 403 20.18 18.12 -21.02
N SER A 404 19.52 19.24 -20.86
CA SER A 404 19.52 20.35 -21.79
C SER A 404 20.94 20.76 -22.17
N GLN A 405 21.24 20.66 -23.47
CA GLN A 405 22.52 21.06 -24.07
C GLN A 405 23.79 20.32 -23.58
N LEU A 406 23.64 19.25 -22.79
CA LEU A 406 24.76 18.49 -22.26
C LEU A 406 24.77 17.06 -22.78
N LEU A 407 23.73 16.29 -22.55
CA LEU A 407 23.75 14.84 -22.74
C LEU A 407 22.35 14.32 -23.03
N THR A 408 22.24 13.39 -23.97
CA THR A 408 21.05 12.55 -24.15
C THR A 408 21.45 11.10 -23.99
N ILE A 409 20.66 10.34 -23.20
CA ILE A 409 20.83 8.89 -23.02
C ILE A 409 19.53 8.22 -23.45
N GLU A 410 19.60 7.30 -24.40
CA GLU A 410 18.48 6.47 -24.82
C GLU A 410 18.90 4.98 -24.75
N GLY A 411 17.98 4.08 -24.38
CA GLY A 411 18.27 2.65 -24.39
C GLY A 411 17.71 1.90 -23.19
N ASN A 412 18.47 0.91 -22.72
CA ASN A 412 18.07 0.06 -21.59
C ASN A 412 19.25 -0.23 -20.66
N ILE A 413 18.91 -0.48 -19.39
CA ILE A 413 19.83 -0.94 -18.35
C ILE A 413 19.11 -2.06 -17.59
N ALA A 414 19.75 -3.21 -17.46
CA ALA A 414 19.20 -4.34 -16.72
C ALA A 414 20.19 -4.85 -15.69
N MET A 415 19.65 -5.30 -14.56
CA MET A 415 20.39 -6.00 -13.52
C MET A 415 19.75 -7.37 -13.32
N GLY A 416 20.54 -8.39 -13.50
CA GLY A 416 20.19 -9.78 -13.24
C GLY A 416 20.63 -10.25 -11.86
N ASN A 417 20.78 -11.57 -11.74
CA ASN A 417 21.24 -12.21 -10.52
C ASN A 417 22.62 -11.70 -10.09
N GLU A 418 22.84 -11.63 -8.79
CA GLU A 418 24.13 -11.23 -8.20
C GLU A 418 24.62 -9.83 -8.63
N GLY A 419 23.68 -8.97 -9.06
CA GLY A 419 24.02 -7.61 -9.49
C GLY A 419 24.68 -7.54 -10.86
N ALA A 420 24.61 -8.59 -11.68
CA ALA A 420 25.15 -8.60 -13.05
C ALA A 420 24.46 -7.51 -13.88
N LEU A 421 25.24 -6.54 -14.37
CA LEU A 421 24.79 -5.38 -15.13
C LEU A 421 24.89 -5.68 -16.61
N SER A 422 23.86 -5.31 -17.37
CA SER A 422 23.84 -5.33 -18.82
C SER A 422 23.03 -4.17 -19.37
N GLY A 423 23.30 -3.78 -20.60
CA GLY A 423 22.51 -2.71 -21.24
C GLY A 423 23.12 -2.25 -22.54
N ASN A 424 22.29 -1.55 -23.32
CA ASN A 424 22.73 -0.86 -24.53
C ASN A 424 22.23 0.59 -24.43
N LEU A 425 23.16 1.53 -24.47
CA LEU A 425 22.88 2.94 -24.35
C LEU A 425 23.32 3.67 -25.62
N LYS A 426 22.42 4.43 -26.18
CA LYS A 426 22.73 5.41 -27.24
C LYS A 426 22.97 6.74 -26.55
N ILE A 427 24.20 7.23 -26.64
CA ILE A 427 24.68 8.45 -25.99
C ILE A 427 24.77 9.55 -27.03
N GLY A 428 24.07 10.65 -26.77
CA GLY A 428 24.08 11.85 -27.64
C GLY A 428 24.73 13.02 -26.93
N ILE A 429 25.68 13.66 -27.57
CA ILE A 429 26.35 14.89 -27.09
C ILE A 429 26.25 15.98 -28.15
N PRO A 430 26.27 17.28 -27.79
CA PRO A 430 26.16 18.36 -28.74
C PRO A 430 27.31 18.37 -29.77
N SER A 431 26.99 18.41 -31.04
CA SER A 431 27.98 18.47 -32.15
C SER A 431 28.88 19.70 -32.07
N ARG A 432 28.40 20.80 -31.47
CA ARG A 432 29.16 22.06 -31.27
C ARG A 432 30.39 21.93 -30.35
N LEU A 433 30.56 20.78 -29.70
CA LEU A 433 31.76 20.49 -28.90
C LEU A 433 32.98 20.18 -29.76
N PHE A 434 32.75 19.93 -31.03
CA PHE A 434 33.78 19.55 -32.00
C PHE A 434 33.74 20.52 -33.16
N ASP A 435 34.92 20.82 -33.71
CA ASP A 435 35.13 21.71 -34.85
C ASP A 435 36.19 21.13 -35.79
N ASN A 436 36.57 21.89 -36.81
CA ASN A 436 37.58 21.46 -37.75
C ASN A 436 38.97 21.24 -37.13
N LYS A 437 39.25 21.89 -35.97
CA LYS A 437 40.55 21.76 -35.28
C LYS A 437 40.52 20.56 -34.30
N ASN A 438 39.34 20.26 -33.77
CA ASN A 438 39.10 19.13 -32.86
C ASN A 438 37.89 18.32 -33.39
N PRO A 439 38.09 17.48 -34.42
CA PRO A 439 37.00 16.73 -35.01
C PRO A 439 36.44 15.68 -34.07
N ALA A 440 35.15 15.41 -34.19
CA ALA A 440 34.50 14.35 -33.42
C ALA A 440 35.15 12.97 -33.72
N PRO A 441 35.38 12.13 -32.69
CA PRO A 441 35.86 10.77 -32.91
C PRO A 441 34.93 10.00 -33.87
N ARG A 442 35.49 9.10 -34.68
CA ARG A 442 34.73 8.32 -35.69
C ARG A 442 33.66 7.39 -35.14
N ILE A 443 33.69 7.12 -33.82
CA ILE A 443 32.66 6.34 -33.16
C ILE A 443 31.32 7.06 -33.08
N PHE A 444 31.30 8.38 -33.28
CA PHE A 444 30.06 9.15 -33.31
C PHE A 444 29.49 9.22 -34.74
N SER A 445 28.15 9.17 -34.79
CA SER A 445 27.39 9.34 -36.02
C SER A 445 27.53 10.77 -36.58
N ALA A 446 27.07 10.97 -37.81
CA ALA A 446 26.82 12.31 -38.34
C ALA A 446 25.83 13.06 -37.42
N PRO A 447 25.91 14.40 -37.35
CA PRO A 447 25.03 15.21 -36.54
C PRO A 447 23.55 15.04 -36.93
N VAL A 448 22.71 14.78 -35.92
CA VAL A 448 21.25 14.74 -36.06
C VAL A 448 20.66 15.63 -34.95
N ASP A 449 19.83 16.59 -35.32
CA ASP A 449 19.20 17.55 -34.37
C ASP A 449 20.23 18.27 -33.48
N GLY A 450 21.41 18.59 -34.02
CA GLY A 450 22.48 19.27 -33.30
C GLY A 450 23.29 18.39 -32.35
N ASN A 451 23.03 17.09 -32.29
CA ASN A 451 23.77 16.10 -31.49
C ASN A 451 24.45 15.07 -32.39
N ILE A 452 25.56 14.53 -31.90
CA ILE A 452 26.22 13.34 -32.44
C ILE A 452 26.02 12.18 -31.48
N TYR A 453 25.84 10.97 -31.98
CA TYR A 453 25.45 9.81 -31.20
C TYR A 453 26.48 8.68 -31.33
N THR A 454 26.63 7.95 -30.21
CA THR A 454 27.37 6.68 -30.19
C THR A 454 26.58 5.65 -29.41
N THR A 455 26.79 4.36 -29.66
CA THR A 455 26.19 3.28 -28.89
C THR A 455 27.23 2.68 -27.96
N VAL A 456 26.83 2.44 -26.72
CA VAL A 456 27.70 1.91 -25.66
C VAL A 456 27.03 0.71 -25.04
N LYS A 457 27.77 -0.38 -24.93
CA LYS A 457 27.30 -1.61 -24.29
C LYS A 457 27.80 -1.67 -22.84
N LEU A 458 26.85 -1.78 -21.91
CA LEU A 458 27.15 -1.97 -20.48
C LEU A 458 27.34 -3.44 -20.15
N SER A 459 28.22 -3.69 -19.17
CA SER A 459 28.55 -5.02 -18.65
C SER A 459 29.12 -4.92 -17.22
N GLY A 460 29.54 -6.06 -16.65
CA GLY A 460 30.11 -6.10 -15.30
C GLY A 460 29.06 -6.26 -14.22
N THR A 461 29.21 -5.54 -13.13
CA THR A 461 28.26 -5.55 -12.00
C THR A 461 27.87 -4.12 -11.61
N THR A 462 26.79 -3.96 -10.85
CA THR A 462 26.36 -2.66 -10.33
C THR A 462 27.39 -1.97 -9.44
N HIS A 463 28.28 -2.77 -8.79
CA HIS A 463 29.39 -2.26 -7.96
C HIS A 463 30.63 -1.91 -8.78
N ASN A 464 30.84 -2.62 -9.88
CA ASN A 464 31.94 -2.41 -10.80
C ASN A 464 31.43 -2.45 -12.25
N PRO A 465 30.75 -1.38 -12.68
CA PRO A 465 30.22 -1.29 -14.04
C PRO A 465 31.35 -1.11 -15.05
N HIS A 466 31.21 -1.73 -16.19
CA HIS A 466 32.11 -1.61 -17.35
C HIS A 466 31.29 -1.21 -18.57
N ASP A 467 31.94 -0.51 -19.49
CA ASP A 467 31.40 -0.24 -20.81
C ASP A 467 32.49 -0.37 -21.89
N ASP A 468 32.09 -0.39 -23.15
CA ASP A 468 32.96 -0.55 -24.31
C ASP A 468 33.34 0.77 -24.98
N PHE A 469 32.96 1.93 -24.42
CA PHE A 469 33.17 3.23 -25.05
C PHE A 469 34.66 3.53 -25.23
N ASN A 470 35.47 3.40 -24.20
CA ASN A 470 36.89 3.69 -24.27
C ASN A 470 37.63 2.72 -25.23
N ALA A 471 37.28 1.43 -25.22
CA ALA A 471 37.82 0.45 -26.15
C ALA A 471 37.51 0.83 -27.60
N SER A 472 36.26 1.19 -27.90
CA SER A 472 35.82 1.66 -29.22
C SER A 472 36.53 2.94 -29.65
N LEU A 473 36.72 3.88 -28.69
CA LEU A 473 37.46 5.11 -28.94
C LEU A 473 38.92 4.85 -29.32
N GLN A 474 39.61 3.96 -28.60
CA GLN A 474 41.00 3.59 -28.92
C GLN A 474 41.11 2.84 -30.23
N GLN A 475 40.21 1.93 -30.53
CA GLN A 475 40.17 1.21 -31.78
C GLN A 475 39.97 2.17 -32.97
N SER A 476 39.08 3.17 -32.83
CA SER A 476 38.87 4.19 -33.86
C SER A 476 40.12 5.04 -34.14
N LYS A 477 40.96 5.31 -33.13
CA LYS A 477 42.23 6.01 -33.25
C LYS A 477 43.30 5.13 -33.93
N ALA A 478 43.37 3.83 -33.58
CA ALA A 478 44.31 2.89 -34.14
C ALA A 478 44.11 2.65 -35.64
N THR A 479 42.85 2.64 -36.10
CA THR A 479 42.53 2.49 -37.54
C THR A 479 43.01 3.68 -38.39
N ILE A 480 43.29 4.84 -37.80
CA ILE A 480 43.86 6.01 -38.51
C ILE A 480 45.37 5.82 -38.77
N ILE A 481 46.05 5.03 -37.94
CA ILE A 481 47.51 4.80 -38.01
C ILE A 481 47.85 3.65 -38.97
N SER A 482 46.94 2.75 -39.23
CA SER A 482 47.10 1.72 -40.26
C SER A 482 46.92 2.34 -41.63
N LYS A 483 48.03 2.32 -42.44
CA LYS A 483 48.10 2.76 -43.82
C LYS A 483 46.85 2.38 -44.62
N PRO A 484 46.24 3.29 -45.41
CA PRO A 484 45.11 2.91 -46.25
C PRO A 484 45.46 1.72 -47.10
N PRO A 485 44.58 0.75 -47.28
CA PRO A 485 44.85 -0.36 -48.20
C PRO A 485 45.17 0.25 -49.56
N THR A 486 46.35 -0.12 -50.09
CA THR A 486 46.69 0.16 -51.46
C THR A 486 45.60 -0.50 -52.30
N TYR A 487 44.74 0.29 -52.89
CA TYR A 487 43.79 -0.19 -53.88
C TYR A 487 44.57 -0.78 -55.04
N ASP A 488 44.51 -2.10 -55.18
CA ASP A 488 44.97 -2.80 -56.35
C ASP A 488 43.85 -2.63 -57.40
N ASP A 489 44.08 -1.73 -58.33
CA ASP A 489 43.15 -1.37 -59.42
C ASP A 489 42.90 -2.53 -60.43
N SER A 490 43.45 -3.73 -60.15
CA SER A 490 43.31 -4.91 -61.01
C SER A 490 42.08 -5.79 -60.70
N ALA A 491 41.26 -5.44 -59.65
CA ALA A 491 40.10 -6.24 -59.25
C ALA A 491 38.77 -5.49 -59.47
N ILE A 492 38.58 -4.83 -60.60
CA ILE A 492 37.24 -4.40 -61.01
C ILE A 492 36.55 -5.60 -61.69
N PRO A 493 35.57 -6.27 -61.07
CA PRO A 493 34.83 -7.34 -61.73
C PRO A 493 34.09 -6.77 -62.93
N SER A 494 34.20 -7.46 -64.08
CA SER A 494 33.57 -7.02 -65.34
C SER A 494 32.03 -6.97 -65.15
N PRO A 495 31.31 -6.08 -65.86
CA PRO A 495 29.85 -5.90 -65.72
C PRO A 495 29.00 -7.15 -65.97
N LEU A 496 29.62 -8.24 -66.47
CA LEU A 496 28.92 -9.52 -66.72
C LEU A 496 28.76 -10.41 -65.50
N GLU A 497 29.53 -10.26 -64.43
CA GLU A 497 29.40 -11.07 -63.23
C GLU A 497 28.28 -10.57 -62.28
N LEU A 498 27.92 -9.27 -62.36
CA LEU A 498 26.83 -8.69 -61.56
C LEU A 498 25.40 -9.09 -62.02
N GLN A 499 25.27 -9.61 -63.27
CA GLN A 499 23.96 -10.10 -63.77
C GLN A 499 23.62 -11.53 -63.33
N GLY A 500 24.60 -12.32 -62.85
CA GLY A 500 24.37 -13.70 -62.36
C GLY A 500 23.76 -13.78 -60.97
N GLU A 501 24.15 -12.87 -60.09
CA GLU A 501 23.65 -12.88 -58.68
C GLU A 501 22.23 -12.34 -58.52
N SER A 502 21.77 -11.45 -59.41
CA SER A 502 20.41 -10.91 -59.33
C SER A 502 19.35 -11.95 -59.72
N LYS A 503 19.68 -12.86 -60.66
CA LYS A 503 18.74 -13.94 -61.07
C LYS A 503 18.63 -15.09 -60.09
N GLN A 504 19.64 -15.31 -59.25
CA GLN A 504 19.55 -16.31 -58.18
C GLN A 504 18.74 -15.85 -56.96
N LYS A 505 18.74 -14.55 -56.66
CA LYS A 505 17.91 -13.98 -55.58
C LYS A 505 16.44 -13.87 -55.94
N GLU A 506 16.12 -13.67 -57.23
CA GLU A 506 14.73 -13.60 -57.70
C GLU A 506 14.05 -14.99 -57.71
N LYS A 507 14.82 -16.07 -58.03
CA LYS A 507 14.30 -17.46 -57.93
C LYS A 507 14.08 -17.95 -56.50
N ALA A 508 14.89 -17.48 -55.56
CA ALA A 508 14.71 -17.86 -54.15
C ALA A 508 13.53 -17.15 -53.48
N PHE A 509 13.03 -16.05 -54.06
CA PHE A 509 11.85 -15.34 -53.54
C PHE A 509 10.52 -15.88 -54.09
N GLU A 510 10.52 -16.54 -55.27
CA GLU A 510 9.34 -17.17 -55.84
C GLU A 510 9.03 -18.56 -55.25
N GLU A 511 9.97 -19.23 -54.57
CA GLU A 511 9.75 -20.51 -53.90
C GLU A 511 9.22 -20.37 -52.42
N LEU A 512 9.01 -19.15 -51.92
CA LEU A 512 8.56 -18.87 -50.55
C LEU A 512 7.19 -18.16 -50.50
N THR A 513 6.48 -18.02 -51.59
CA THR A 513 5.06 -17.62 -51.68
C THR A 513 4.22 -18.76 -52.19
#